data_e24cdcc26a166fc8969fd784b57bcf54
#
_entry.id   e24cdcc26a166fc8969fd784b57bcf54
#
_cell.length_a   1.000
_cell.length_b   1.000
_cell.length_c   1.000
_cell.angle_alpha   90.00
_cell.angle_beta   90.00
_cell.angle_gamma   90.00
#
_symmetry.space_group_name_H-M   'P 1'
#
loop_
_entity.id
_entity.type
_entity.pdbx_description
1 polymer ?
#
loop_
_entity_poly.entity_id
_entity_poly.type
_entity_poly.pdbx_seq_one_letter_code
_entity_poly.pdbx_strand_id
1 'polypeptide(L)' 'MIDRNALRAEIVRNGLTQKDVAKMIGISEKTFIARMNRGAFGTDEAEIMIRELKIKTPAKIFFANQVT' A
#
# COMPACT_ATOMS: atom_id res chain seq x y z
N MET A 1 8.60 -7.33 -2.92
CA MET A 1 7.67 -6.87 -3.96
C MET A 1 6.25 -6.87 -3.41
N ILE A 2 5.46 -5.90 -3.80
CA ILE A 2 4.11 -5.71 -3.29
C ILE A 2 3.10 -6.45 -4.16
N ASP A 3 2.12 -7.10 -3.53
CA ASP A 3 0.95 -7.60 -4.22
C ASP A 3 0.01 -6.40 -4.45
N ARG A 4 0.09 -5.82 -5.63
CA ARG A 4 -0.65 -4.60 -5.97
C ARG A 4 -2.15 -4.80 -5.93
N ASN A 5 -2.63 -5.95 -6.37
CA ASN A 5 -4.07 -6.22 -6.37
C ASN A 5 -4.61 -6.33 -4.94
N ALA A 6 -3.85 -6.98 -4.07
CA ALA A 6 -4.24 -7.09 -2.66
C ALA A 6 -4.25 -5.72 -1.98
N LEU A 7 -3.27 -4.87 -2.28
CA LEU A 7 -3.24 -3.53 -1.69
C LEU A 7 -4.41 -2.68 -2.20
N ARG A 8 -4.69 -2.75 -3.51
CA ARG A 8 -5.86 -2.05 -4.06
C ARG A 8 -7.16 -2.50 -3.40
N ALA A 9 -7.29 -3.79 -3.15
CA ALA A 9 -8.47 -4.33 -2.49
C ALA A 9 -8.62 -3.75 -1.07
N GLU A 10 -7.51 -3.61 -0.34
CA GLU A 10 -7.55 -3.01 1.00
C GLU A 10 -7.95 -1.54 0.94
N ILE A 11 -7.46 -0.80 -0.04
CA ILE A 11 -7.82 0.60 -0.23
C ILE A 11 -9.33 0.72 -0.49
N VAL A 12 -9.85 -0.08 -1.41
CA VAL A 12 -11.28 -0.08 -1.76
C VAL A 12 -12.13 -0.50 -0.56
N ARG A 13 -11.70 -1.51 0.17
CA ARG A 13 -12.43 -2.00 1.36
C ARG A 13 -12.61 -0.89 2.40
N ASN A 14 -11.65 0.02 2.48
CA ASN A 14 -11.73 1.15 3.40
C ASN A 14 -12.48 2.36 2.80
N GLY A 15 -13.03 2.24 1.59
CA GLY A 15 -13.76 3.32 0.95
C GLY A 15 -12.87 4.47 0.49
N LEU A 16 -11.60 4.18 0.23
CA LEU A 16 -10.61 5.19 -0.12
C LEU A 16 -10.17 5.05 -1.57
N THR A 17 -9.52 6.10 -2.07
CA THR A 17 -8.87 6.10 -3.38
C THR A 17 -7.35 6.09 -3.19
N GLN A 18 -6.61 5.85 -4.28
CA GLN A 18 -5.16 5.94 -4.22
C GLN A 18 -4.70 7.36 -3.84
N LYS A 19 -5.44 8.37 -4.29
CA LYS A 19 -5.17 9.76 -3.94
C LYS A 19 -5.29 9.98 -2.42
N ASP A 20 -6.34 9.41 -1.82
CA ASP A 20 -6.54 9.50 -0.38
C ASP A 20 -5.38 8.89 0.39
N VAL A 21 -4.96 7.71 -0.03
CA VAL A 21 -3.86 7.00 0.64
C VAL A 21 -2.53 7.74 0.46
N ALA A 22 -2.28 8.28 -0.74
CA ALA A 22 -1.09 9.10 -0.98
C ALA A 22 -1.04 10.27 0.00
N LYS A 23 -2.17 10.92 0.21
CA LYS A 23 -2.27 12.04 1.14
C LYS A 23 -1.97 11.60 2.58
N MET A 24 -2.45 10.44 2.98
CA MET A 24 -2.16 9.90 4.31
C MET A 24 -0.68 9.70 4.57
N ILE A 25 0.05 9.23 3.57
CA ILE A 25 1.48 8.95 3.72
C ILE A 25 2.37 10.14 3.32
N GLY A 26 1.74 11.26 2.94
CA GLY A 26 2.46 12.51 2.70
C GLY A 26 3.17 12.60 1.36
N ILE A 27 2.67 11.91 0.34
CA ILE A 27 3.23 11.96 -1.02
C ILE A 27 2.13 12.34 -2.02
N SER A 28 2.54 12.74 -3.23
CA SER A 28 1.59 13.02 -4.29
C SER A 28 0.99 11.73 -4.83
N GLU A 29 -0.18 11.83 -5.46
CA GLU A 29 -0.80 10.69 -6.12
C GLU A 29 0.10 10.12 -7.20
N LYS A 30 0.77 10.99 -7.96
CA LYS A 30 1.70 10.57 -9.00
C LYS A 30 2.83 9.72 -8.43
N THR A 31 3.41 10.15 -7.30
CA THR A 31 4.45 9.40 -6.62
C THR A 31 3.92 8.07 -6.10
N PHE A 32 2.71 8.06 -5.56
CA PHE A 32 2.08 6.84 -5.09
C PHE A 32 1.94 5.82 -6.22
N ILE A 33 1.42 6.26 -7.36
CA ILE A 33 1.24 5.39 -8.54
C ILE A 33 2.59 4.86 -9.02
N ALA A 34 3.61 5.70 -9.05
CA ALA A 34 4.96 5.28 -9.45
C ALA A 34 5.50 4.18 -8.53
N ARG A 35 5.28 4.31 -7.23
CA ARG A 35 5.71 3.30 -6.27
C ARG A 35 4.92 2.01 -6.38
N MET A 36 3.61 2.11 -6.65
CA MET A 36 2.79 0.94 -6.93
C MET A 36 3.31 0.18 -8.15
N ASN A 37 3.62 0.90 -9.22
CA ASN A 37 4.14 0.29 -10.45
C ASN A 37 5.51 -0.33 -10.25
N ARG A 38 6.35 0.28 -9.42
CA ARG A 38 7.66 -0.26 -9.07
C ARG A 38 7.53 -1.48 -8.16
N GLY A 39 6.43 -1.56 -7.42
CA GLY A 39 6.19 -2.66 -6.49
C GLY A 39 6.93 -2.53 -5.18
N ALA A 40 7.24 -1.30 -4.76
CA ALA A 40 7.96 -1.06 -3.52
C ALA A 40 7.58 0.29 -2.90
N PHE A 41 7.35 0.27 -1.59
CA PHE A 41 7.16 1.46 -0.77
C PHE A 41 8.24 1.49 0.30
N GLY A 42 8.51 2.67 0.84
CA GLY A 42 9.39 2.79 1.98
C GLY A 42 8.76 2.15 3.23
N THR A 43 9.61 1.80 4.19
CA THR A 43 9.15 1.15 5.42
C THR A 43 8.14 2.02 6.18
N ASP A 44 8.42 3.33 6.28
CA ASP A 44 7.53 4.26 6.98
C ASP A 44 6.18 4.35 6.27
N GLU A 45 6.20 4.36 4.95
CA GLU A 45 4.98 4.41 4.16
C GLU A 45 4.14 3.14 4.34
N ALA A 46 4.79 2.00 4.32
CA ALA A 46 4.11 0.73 4.54
C ALA A 46 3.49 0.67 5.94
N GLU A 47 4.21 1.13 6.95
CA GLU A 47 3.70 1.13 8.33
C GLU A 47 2.43 1.97 8.45
N ILE A 48 2.41 3.15 7.82
CA ILE A 48 1.23 4.02 7.84
C ILE A 48 0.06 3.31 7.17
N MET A 49 0.28 2.70 6.02
CA MET A 49 -0.78 1.99 5.31
C MET A 49 -1.31 0.81 6.11
N ILE A 50 -0.43 0.03 6.72
CA ILE A 50 -0.84 -1.12 7.54
C ILE A 50 -1.76 -0.65 8.67
N ARG A 51 -1.38 0.43 9.34
CA ARG A 51 -2.14 0.97 10.46
C ARG A 51 -3.47 1.58 10.00
N GLU A 52 -3.42 2.47 8.99
CA GLU A 52 -4.60 3.23 8.58
C GLU A 52 -5.59 2.39 7.79
N LEU A 53 -5.13 1.45 7.01
CA LEU A 53 -6.01 0.54 6.25
C LEU A 53 -6.39 -0.70 7.06
N LYS A 54 -5.88 -0.84 8.28
CA LYS A 54 -6.17 -1.97 9.15
C LYS A 54 -5.88 -3.30 8.46
N ILE A 55 -4.70 -3.39 7.88
CA ILE A 55 -4.29 -4.58 7.13
C ILE A 55 -3.93 -5.70 8.10
N LYS A 56 -4.59 -6.85 7.96
CA LYS A 56 -4.42 -7.98 8.87
C LYS A 56 -3.25 -8.87 8.50
N THR A 57 -2.88 -8.89 7.22
CA THR A 57 -1.83 -9.78 6.72
C THR A 57 -0.79 -8.97 5.92
N PRO A 58 -0.05 -8.06 6.59
CA PRO A 58 0.85 -7.16 5.88
C PRO A 58 1.97 -7.88 5.12
N ALA A 59 2.46 -8.99 5.63
CA ALA A 59 3.53 -9.73 4.94
C ALA A 59 3.07 -10.23 3.57
N LYS A 60 1.82 -10.67 3.46
CA LYS A 60 1.28 -11.15 2.19
C LYS A 60 1.15 -10.05 1.16
N ILE A 61 0.99 -8.81 1.60
CA ILE A 61 0.82 -7.66 0.71
C ILE A 61 2.17 -7.04 0.38
N PHE A 62 2.96 -6.71 1.40
CA PHE A 62 4.18 -5.94 1.21
C PHE A 62 5.42 -6.79 0.92
N PHE A 63 5.39 -8.05 1.25
CA PHE A 63 6.52 -8.97 1.03
C PHE A 63 6.06 -10.25 0.36
N ALA A 64 5.19 -10.09 -0.65
CA ALA A 64 4.48 -11.21 -1.28
C ALA A 64 5.42 -12.29 -1.83
N ASN A 65 6.56 -11.89 -2.41
CA ASN A 65 7.49 -12.85 -2.98
C ASN A 65 8.51 -13.41 -1.98
N GLN A 66 8.38 -13.04 -0.71
CA GLN A 66 9.22 -13.58 0.37
C GLN A 66 8.44 -14.53 1.28
N VAL A 67 7.15 -14.63 1.07
CA VAL A 67 6.26 -15.51 1.84
C VAL A 67 6.08 -16.78 1.03
N THR A 68 6.54 -17.87 1.58
CA THR A 68 6.45 -19.18 0.94
C THR A 68 5.53 -20.11 1.71
#